data_6f62e31f6b0c5cd7585fbeb23298224f
#
_entry.id   6f62e31f6b0c5cd7585fbeb23298224f
#
_cell.length_a   1.000
_cell.length_b   1.000
_cell.length_c   1.000
_cell.angle_alpha   90.00
_cell.angle_beta   90.00
_cell.angle_gamma   90.00
#
_symmetry.space_group_name_H-M   'P 1'
#
loop_
_entity.id
_entity.type
_entity.pdbx_description
1 polymer ?
#
loop_
_entity_poly.entity_id
_entity_poly.type
_entity_poly.pdbx_seq_one_letter_code
_entity_poly.pdbx_strand_id
1 'polypeptide(L)'
;QDTTLVEKGLTNYWGYNTLGFFAPHAAYAHASDAQGVVDEVKSMVRSLHTAGLEVILDVVYNHTCEQGGHEGATLSLRGLDNVSSYRLGEHGEDIDVTGCGNTLDVREPAVMRLVLDSLRHWVSEYHVDGFRFDLAVALGRAPGDDFDPRAALLMAMQADPVLSQVTLIAEPWDIGLHGWRTGQFPAGFAEWNDRFRNTVRDFWLADLAAASRGDGGGGQHP
;
A
#
# COMPACT_ATOMS: atom_id res chain seq x y z
N GLN A 1 -10.58 0.47 13.82
CA GLN A 1 -9.88 1.77 13.95
C GLN A 1 -8.84 1.64 15.06
N ASP A 2 -7.71 2.32 14.89
CA ASP A 2 -6.69 2.44 15.92
C ASP A 2 -7.30 3.01 17.21
N THR A 3 -7.02 2.40 18.36
CA THR A 3 -7.56 2.81 19.67
C THR A 3 -7.16 4.26 19.98
N THR A 4 -5.95 4.67 19.63
CA THR A 4 -5.46 6.04 19.82
C THR A 4 -6.30 7.07 19.04
N LEU A 5 -6.75 6.72 17.83
CA LEU A 5 -7.64 7.60 17.05
C LEU A 5 -9.03 7.67 17.68
N VAL A 6 -9.56 6.53 18.11
CA VAL A 6 -10.88 6.46 18.77
C VAL A 6 -10.90 7.29 20.05
N GLU A 7 -9.89 7.17 20.89
CA GLU A 7 -9.75 7.95 22.14
C GLU A 7 -9.69 9.46 21.89
N LYS A 8 -9.14 9.88 20.74
CA LYS A 8 -9.09 11.29 20.32
C LYS A 8 -10.33 11.75 19.55
N GLY A 9 -11.35 10.89 19.39
CA GLY A 9 -12.53 11.18 18.57
C GLY A 9 -12.23 11.34 17.06
N LEU A 10 -11.12 10.78 16.59
CA LEU A 10 -10.69 10.82 15.20
C LEU A 10 -11.08 9.52 14.47
N THR A 11 -11.12 9.60 13.16
CA THR A 11 -11.33 8.45 12.26
C THR A 11 -10.09 8.19 11.42
N ASN A 12 -9.96 6.97 10.88
CA ASN A 12 -8.93 6.66 9.89
C ASN A 12 -9.29 7.32 8.55
N TYR A 13 -8.83 8.56 8.37
CA TYR A 13 -9.14 9.38 7.21
C TYR A 13 -8.48 8.87 5.91
N TRP A 14 -7.23 8.40 6.01
CA TRP A 14 -6.43 8.03 4.84
C TRP A 14 -6.74 6.65 4.28
N GLY A 15 -7.30 5.74 5.08
CA GLY A 15 -7.67 4.39 4.66
C GLY A 15 -6.53 3.37 4.61
N TYR A 16 -5.29 3.74 4.95
CA TYR A 16 -4.13 2.83 4.96
C TYR A 16 -4.13 1.90 6.19
N ASN A 17 -5.24 1.23 6.45
CA ASN A 17 -5.41 0.30 7.56
C ASN A 17 -6.41 -0.79 7.18
N THR A 18 -6.02 -1.65 6.24
CA THR A 18 -6.89 -2.61 5.59
C THR A 18 -7.31 -3.73 6.54
N LEU A 19 -8.62 -3.95 6.66
CA LEU A 19 -9.22 -5.10 7.34
C LEU A 19 -9.65 -6.17 6.33
N GLY A 20 -10.35 -5.78 5.27
CA GLY A 20 -10.90 -6.68 4.26
C GLY A 20 -10.19 -6.54 2.92
N PHE A 21 -9.38 -7.53 2.53
CA PHE A 21 -8.61 -7.49 1.30
C PHE A 21 -9.43 -7.73 0.02
N PHE A 22 -10.65 -8.23 0.15
CA PHE A 22 -11.52 -8.64 -0.96
C PHE A 22 -12.82 -7.83 -1.05
N ALA A 23 -13.02 -6.87 -0.16
CA ALA A 23 -14.29 -6.16 -0.05
C ALA A 23 -14.10 -4.65 0.00
N PRO A 24 -14.97 -3.88 -0.68
CA PRO A 24 -15.00 -2.44 -0.52
C PRO A 24 -15.47 -2.04 0.88
N HIS A 25 -15.05 -0.86 1.32
CA HIS A 25 -15.42 -0.34 2.64
C HIS A 25 -16.84 0.23 2.60
N ALA A 26 -17.78 -0.45 3.28
CA ALA A 26 -19.20 -0.11 3.26
C ALA A 26 -19.51 1.33 3.70
N ALA A 27 -18.68 1.96 4.54
CA ALA A 27 -18.90 3.33 4.99
C ALA A 27 -18.83 4.39 3.87
N TYR A 28 -18.28 4.06 2.71
CA TYR A 28 -18.25 4.94 1.53
C TYR A 28 -19.43 4.72 0.58
N ALA A 29 -20.23 3.68 0.80
CA ALA A 29 -21.39 3.38 -0.02
C ALA A 29 -22.66 4.07 0.53
N HIS A 30 -23.63 4.33 -0.38
CA HIS A 30 -24.98 4.72 -0.01
C HIS A 30 -25.84 3.51 0.39
N ALA A 31 -25.59 2.37 -0.26
CA ALA A 31 -26.28 1.12 0.04
C ALA A 31 -25.99 0.63 1.46
N SER A 32 -27.01 0.03 2.09
CA SER A 32 -26.92 -0.51 3.45
C SER A 32 -26.71 -2.03 3.52
N ASP A 33 -26.78 -2.71 2.38
CA ASP A 33 -26.53 -4.15 2.26
C ASP A 33 -25.27 -4.46 1.47
N ALA A 34 -24.69 -5.63 1.71
CA ALA A 34 -23.39 -6.00 1.14
C ALA A 34 -23.40 -6.06 -0.40
N GLN A 35 -24.48 -6.52 -1.01
CA GLN A 35 -24.56 -6.59 -2.46
C GLN A 35 -24.64 -5.20 -3.08
N GLY A 36 -25.43 -4.31 -2.49
CA GLY A 36 -25.53 -2.92 -2.93
C GLY A 36 -24.19 -2.19 -2.88
N VAL A 37 -23.38 -2.41 -1.83
CA VAL A 37 -22.01 -1.86 -1.74
C VAL A 37 -21.14 -2.32 -2.92
N VAL A 38 -21.17 -3.61 -3.23
CA VAL A 38 -20.44 -4.19 -4.38
C VAL A 38 -20.92 -3.58 -5.70
N ASP A 39 -22.23 -3.46 -5.88
CA ASP A 39 -22.83 -2.92 -7.11
C ASP A 39 -22.51 -1.45 -7.31
N GLU A 40 -22.45 -0.66 -6.24
CA GLU A 40 -22.03 0.76 -6.30
C GLU A 40 -20.58 0.89 -6.79
N VAL A 41 -19.64 0.10 -6.24
CA VAL A 41 -18.24 0.15 -6.67
C VAL A 41 -18.09 -0.29 -8.11
N LYS A 42 -18.75 -1.39 -8.52
CA LYS A 42 -18.76 -1.83 -9.92
C LYS A 42 -19.36 -0.80 -10.87
N SER A 43 -20.39 -0.09 -10.41
CA SER A 43 -21.01 1.01 -11.18
C SER A 43 -20.09 2.24 -11.28
N MET A 44 -19.36 2.57 -10.22
CA MET A 44 -18.34 3.62 -10.24
C MET A 44 -17.26 3.32 -11.27
N VAL A 45 -16.66 2.12 -11.23
CA VAL A 45 -15.63 1.71 -12.20
C VAL A 45 -16.17 1.79 -13.64
N ARG A 46 -17.37 1.27 -13.90
CA ARG A 46 -18.02 1.35 -15.21
C ARG A 46 -18.22 2.81 -15.68
N SER A 47 -18.60 3.70 -14.78
CA SER A 47 -18.82 5.11 -15.11
C SER A 47 -17.50 5.80 -15.47
N LEU A 48 -16.41 5.50 -14.75
CA LEU A 48 -15.07 6.00 -15.06
C LEU A 48 -14.58 5.48 -16.42
N HIS A 49 -14.73 4.18 -16.69
CA HIS A 49 -14.41 3.60 -18.00
C HIS A 49 -15.21 4.23 -19.14
N THR A 50 -16.50 4.50 -18.92
CA THR A 50 -17.33 5.17 -19.93
C THR A 50 -16.83 6.58 -20.25
N ALA A 51 -16.19 7.23 -19.28
CA ALA A 51 -15.52 8.53 -19.46
C ALA A 51 -14.08 8.41 -20.02
N GLY A 52 -13.60 7.20 -20.33
CA GLY A 52 -12.25 6.94 -20.83
C GLY A 52 -11.16 7.03 -19.76
N LEU A 53 -11.52 6.84 -18.49
CA LEU A 53 -10.59 6.88 -17.35
C LEU A 53 -10.30 5.46 -16.85
N GLU A 54 -9.03 5.15 -16.65
CA GLU A 54 -8.59 3.93 -15.96
C GLU A 54 -8.74 4.08 -14.43
N VAL A 55 -8.91 2.96 -13.74
CA VAL A 55 -9.06 2.89 -12.29
C VAL A 55 -7.87 2.15 -11.69
N ILE A 56 -7.03 2.86 -10.95
CA ILE A 56 -5.91 2.30 -10.21
C ILE A 56 -6.27 2.28 -8.72
N LEU A 57 -6.24 1.10 -8.11
CA LEU A 57 -6.43 0.98 -6.66
C LEU A 57 -5.12 1.21 -5.92
N ASP A 58 -5.18 2.05 -4.89
CA ASP A 58 -4.10 2.21 -3.91
C ASP A 58 -4.27 1.13 -2.83
N VAL A 59 -3.35 0.16 -2.80
CA VAL A 59 -3.51 -1.06 -2.00
C VAL A 59 -2.41 -1.22 -0.96
N VAL A 60 -2.80 -1.76 0.19
CA VAL A 60 -1.92 -1.99 1.34
C VAL A 60 -1.83 -3.49 1.61
N TYR A 61 -0.71 -4.11 1.23
CA TYR A 61 -0.39 -5.50 1.52
C TYR A 61 0.89 -5.66 2.34
N ASN A 62 1.51 -4.55 2.73
CA ASN A 62 2.71 -4.55 3.55
C ASN A 62 2.40 -4.77 5.03
N HIS A 63 1.21 -4.37 5.51
CA HIS A 63 0.75 -4.55 6.88
C HIS A 63 -0.77 -4.79 6.93
N THR A 64 -1.28 -5.11 8.11
CA THR A 64 -2.72 -5.21 8.40
C THR A 64 -3.15 -4.18 9.44
N CYS A 65 -4.46 -4.14 9.71
CA CYS A 65 -5.01 -3.31 10.78
C CYS A 65 -4.71 -3.82 12.21
N GLU A 66 -3.87 -4.85 12.36
CA GLU A 66 -3.40 -5.27 13.68
C GLU A 66 -2.60 -4.16 14.34
N GLN A 67 -2.84 -3.96 15.61
CA GLN A 67 -2.00 -3.08 16.42
C GLN A 67 -0.74 -3.82 16.86
N GLY A 68 0.41 -3.13 16.80
CA GLY A 68 1.69 -3.69 17.24
C GLY A 68 1.78 -3.89 18.75
N GLY A 69 2.69 -4.78 19.14
CA GLY A 69 2.97 -5.07 20.54
C GLY A 69 1.97 -6.02 21.21
N HIS A 70 2.28 -6.38 22.46
CA HIS A 70 1.49 -7.36 23.24
C HIS A 70 0.12 -6.87 23.70
N GLU A 71 -0.09 -5.56 23.71
CA GLU A 71 -1.36 -4.94 24.16
C GLU A 71 -2.25 -4.49 22.99
N GLY A 72 -1.79 -4.68 21.76
CA GLY A 72 -2.55 -4.32 20.56
C GLY A 72 -3.78 -5.20 20.36
N ALA A 73 -4.82 -4.61 19.78
CA ALA A 73 -6.05 -5.35 19.45
C ALA A 73 -5.79 -6.38 18.37
N THR A 74 -6.29 -7.60 18.55
CA THR A 74 -6.26 -8.67 17.55
C THR A 74 -7.46 -8.52 16.64
N LEU A 75 -7.25 -8.03 15.42
CA LEU A 75 -8.30 -7.62 14.50
C LEU A 75 -8.25 -8.34 13.13
N SER A 76 -7.13 -8.96 12.78
CA SER A 76 -6.91 -9.55 11.47
C SER A 76 -6.28 -10.95 11.59
N LEU A 77 -5.18 -11.22 10.86
CA LEU A 77 -4.60 -12.55 10.72
C LEU A 77 -3.89 -13.06 11.99
N ARG A 78 -3.50 -12.16 12.89
CA ARG A 78 -2.80 -12.55 14.14
C ARG A 78 -3.61 -13.56 14.96
N GLY A 79 -4.93 -13.41 15.02
CA GLY A 79 -5.81 -14.32 15.73
C GLY A 79 -5.99 -15.68 15.06
N LEU A 80 -5.62 -15.80 13.79
CA LEU A 80 -5.69 -17.04 13.02
C LEU A 80 -4.35 -17.78 13.06
N ASP A 81 -3.28 -17.13 12.61
CA ASP A 81 -1.92 -17.67 12.59
C ASP A 81 -0.91 -16.52 12.57
N ASN A 82 -0.44 -16.11 13.74
CA ASN A 82 0.52 -15.02 13.87
C ASN A 82 1.86 -15.35 13.22
N VAL A 83 2.34 -16.57 13.45
CA VAL A 83 3.71 -16.99 13.05
C VAL A 83 3.85 -17.08 11.54
N SER A 84 2.81 -17.57 10.84
CA SER A 84 2.82 -17.71 9.38
C SER A 84 2.27 -16.48 8.65
N SER A 85 1.82 -15.46 9.36
CA SER A 85 1.23 -14.27 8.72
C SER A 85 2.11 -13.04 8.82
N TYR A 86 2.87 -12.91 9.91
CA TYR A 86 3.62 -11.69 10.18
C TYR A 86 5.12 -11.98 10.29
N ARG A 87 5.91 -10.97 9.98
CA ARG A 87 7.36 -11.01 10.19
C ARG A 87 7.64 -10.85 11.68
N LEU A 88 8.24 -11.90 12.26
CA LEU A 88 8.58 -11.94 13.67
C LEU A 88 10.06 -12.14 13.87
N GLY A 89 10.60 -11.55 14.92
CA GLY A 89 11.94 -11.81 15.43
C GLY A 89 12.05 -13.14 16.18
N GLU A 90 13.23 -13.44 16.66
CA GLU A 90 13.56 -14.72 17.32
C GLU A 90 12.73 -14.99 18.59
N HIS A 91 12.24 -13.94 19.24
CA HIS A 91 11.45 -14.02 20.48
C HIS A 91 9.95 -13.73 20.24
N GLY A 92 9.52 -13.68 18.96
CA GLY A 92 8.13 -13.44 18.57
C GLY A 92 7.71 -11.97 18.56
N GLU A 93 8.66 -11.05 18.69
CA GLU A 93 8.41 -9.61 18.52
C GLU A 93 8.14 -9.25 17.06
N ASP A 94 7.28 -8.26 16.85
CA ASP A 94 6.96 -7.78 15.50
C ASP A 94 8.20 -7.12 14.84
N ILE A 95 8.55 -7.57 13.64
CA ILE A 95 9.48 -6.84 12.76
C ILE A 95 8.65 -5.84 11.96
N ASP A 96 8.78 -4.57 12.30
CA ASP A 96 8.00 -3.50 11.66
C ASP A 96 8.88 -2.65 10.73
N VAL A 97 8.72 -2.85 9.41
CA VAL A 97 9.33 -2.02 8.37
C VAL A 97 8.32 -1.06 7.74
N THR A 98 7.12 -0.98 8.31
CA THR A 98 6.00 -0.20 7.77
C THR A 98 5.68 1.04 8.58
N GLY A 99 6.02 1.06 9.87
CA GLY A 99 5.65 2.11 10.81
C GLY A 99 4.21 1.96 11.35
N CYS A 100 3.56 0.84 11.06
CA CYS A 100 2.18 0.58 11.43
C CYS A 100 2.04 -0.49 12.54
N GLY A 101 3.18 -0.94 13.08
CA GLY A 101 3.22 -1.89 14.19
C GLY A 101 3.24 -3.36 13.78
N ASN A 102 3.19 -3.67 12.48
CA ASN A 102 3.34 -5.03 11.96
C ASN A 102 3.79 -5.01 10.49
N THR A 103 4.36 -6.11 10.04
CA THR A 103 4.66 -6.35 8.63
C THR A 103 4.14 -7.74 8.25
N LEU A 104 3.35 -7.84 7.19
CA LEU A 104 2.94 -9.13 6.62
C LEU A 104 4.15 -9.87 6.06
N ASP A 105 4.24 -11.17 6.32
CA ASP A 105 5.28 -12.00 5.71
C ASP A 105 4.81 -12.56 4.37
N VAL A 106 4.98 -11.77 3.32
CA VAL A 106 4.60 -12.15 1.95
C VAL A 106 5.48 -13.25 1.36
N ARG A 107 6.53 -13.70 2.08
CA ARG A 107 7.35 -14.87 1.72
C ARG A 107 6.62 -16.16 2.04
N GLU A 108 5.71 -16.13 3.00
CA GLU A 108 4.90 -17.27 3.37
C GLU A 108 3.87 -17.60 2.28
N PRO A 109 3.78 -18.87 1.85
CA PRO A 109 2.91 -19.25 0.72
C PRO A 109 1.43 -18.90 0.91
N ALA A 110 0.93 -18.95 2.15
CA ALA A 110 -0.46 -18.62 2.47
C ALA A 110 -0.74 -17.12 2.29
N VAL A 111 0.17 -16.27 2.78
CA VAL A 111 0.08 -14.80 2.65
C VAL A 111 0.27 -14.40 1.19
N MET A 112 1.26 -14.95 0.50
CA MET A 112 1.46 -14.70 -0.94
C MET A 112 0.21 -15.04 -1.75
N ARG A 113 -0.42 -16.20 -1.48
CA ARG A 113 -1.68 -16.59 -2.13
C ARG A 113 -2.80 -15.60 -1.84
N LEU A 114 -2.96 -15.20 -0.58
CA LEU A 114 -3.97 -14.21 -0.19
C LEU A 114 -3.81 -12.91 -0.99
N VAL A 115 -2.58 -12.42 -1.12
CA VAL A 115 -2.28 -11.19 -1.89
C VAL A 115 -2.63 -11.37 -3.37
N LEU A 116 -2.14 -12.44 -4.00
CA LEU A 116 -2.39 -12.71 -5.41
C LEU A 116 -3.88 -12.92 -5.70
N ASP A 117 -4.59 -13.66 -4.86
CA ASP A 117 -6.02 -13.91 -5.03
C ASP A 117 -6.84 -12.63 -4.83
N SER A 118 -6.44 -11.78 -3.89
CA SER A 118 -7.06 -10.46 -3.70
C SER A 118 -6.87 -9.56 -4.94
N LEU A 119 -5.65 -9.48 -5.46
CA LEU A 119 -5.36 -8.69 -6.66
C LEU A 119 -6.15 -9.20 -7.87
N ARG A 120 -6.17 -10.51 -8.11
CA ARG A 120 -6.98 -11.13 -9.20
C ARG A 120 -8.46 -10.83 -9.02
N HIS A 121 -8.97 -10.90 -7.78
CA HIS A 121 -10.36 -10.60 -7.47
C HIS A 121 -10.74 -9.17 -7.89
N TRP A 122 -9.94 -8.18 -7.54
CA TRP A 122 -10.19 -6.80 -7.91
C TRP A 122 -10.16 -6.58 -9.44
N VAL A 123 -9.25 -7.25 -10.15
CA VAL A 123 -9.23 -7.19 -11.62
C VAL A 123 -10.43 -7.91 -12.23
N SER A 124 -10.69 -9.14 -11.81
CA SER A 124 -11.70 -10.00 -12.46
C SER A 124 -13.13 -9.60 -12.13
N GLU A 125 -13.39 -9.18 -10.87
CA GLU A 125 -14.74 -8.87 -10.40
C GLU A 125 -15.10 -7.39 -10.50
N TYR A 126 -14.13 -6.51 -10.29
CA TYR A 126 -14.37 -5.06 -10.29
C TYR A 126 -13.82 -4.36 -11.53
N HIS A 127 -13.03 -5.07 -12.35
CA HIS A 127 -12.43 -4.56 -13.59
C HIS A 127 -11.53 -3.35 -13.38
N VAL A 128 -10.75 -3.33 -12.29
CA VAL A 128 -9.72 -2.30 -12.09
C VAL A 128 -8.56 -2.50 -13.06
N ASP A 129 -7.93 -1.40 -13.48
CA ASP A 129 -6.89 -1.39 -14.51
C ASP A 129 -5.48 -1.47 -13.93
N GLY A 130 -5.36 -1.43 -12.61
CA GLY A 130 -4.06 -1.56 -11.96
C GLY A 130 -4.07 -1.29 -10.47
N PHE A 131 -2.86 -1.28 -9.91
CA PHE A 131 -2.61 -1.11 -8.50
C PHE A 131 -1.40 -0.21 -8.23
N ARG A 132 -1.53 0.65 -7.23
CA ARG A 132 -0.40 1.31 -6.59
C ARG A 132 -0.18 0.62 -5.25
N PHE A 133 0.99 0.05 -5.05
CA PHE A 133 1.37 -0.66 -3.83
C PHE A 133 2.03 0.28 -2.83
N ASP A 134 1.35 0.49 -1.72
CA ASP A 134 1.88 1.20 -0.56
C ASP A 134 3.11 0.49 -0.01
N LEU A 135 4.17 1.24 0.34
CA LEU A 135 5.43 0.74 0.89
C LEU A 135 5.92 -0.54 0.18
N ALA A 136 5.97 -0.52 -1.14
CA ALA A 136 6.20 -1.72 -1.95
C ALA A 136 7.54 -2.42 -1.69
N VAL A 137 8.53 -1.74 -1.10
CA VAL A 137 9.80 -2.35 -0.70
C VAL A 137 9.59 -3.46 0.32
N ALA A 138 8.65 -3.31 1.25
CA ALA A 138 8.30 -4.34 2.22
C ALA A 138 7.86 -5.66 1.55
N LEU A 139 7.24 -5.58 0.34
CA LEU A 139 6.79 -6.74 -0.43
C LEU A 139 7.94 -7.48 -1.16
N GLY A 140 9.09 -6.84 -1.29
CA GLY A 140 10.28 -7.37 -1.95
C GLY A 140 11.43 -7.71 -1.00
N ARG A 141 11.23 -7.67 0.32
CA ARG A 141 12.30 -7.99 1.27
C ARG A 141 12.56 -9.49 1.36
N ALA A 142 13.82 -9.87 1.13
CA ALA A 142 14.33 -11.22 1.27
C ALA A 142 14.48 -11.64 2.75
N PRO A 143 14.78 -12.92 3.05
CA PRO A 143 15.01 -13.38 4.43
C PRO A 143 16.06 -12.60 5.22
N GLY A 144 17.07 -12.03 4.55
CA GLY A 144 18.11 -11.19 5.16
C GLY A 144 17.73 -9.70 5.29
N ASP A 145 16.49 -9.37 5.08
CA ASP A 145 15.92 -8.01 5.15
C ASP A 145 16.31 -7.05 4.03
N ASP A 146 17.22 -7.42 3.16
CA ASP A 146 17.51 -6.64 1.96
C ASP A 146 16.40 -6.76 0.91
N PHE A 147 16.21 -5.69 0.16
CA PHE A 147 15.29 -5.70 -0.98
C PHE A 147 15.87 -6.54 -2.13
N ASP A 148 15.09 -7.49 -2.64
CA ASP A 148 15.40 -8.27 -3.84
C ASP A 148 14.34 -7.97 -4.93
N PRO A 149 14.71 -7.35 -6.06
CA PRO A 149 13.78 -7.13 -7.18
C PRO A 149 13.24 -8.44 -7.79
N ARG A 150 13.84 -9.58 -7.44
CA ARG A 150 13.38 -10.92 -7.83
C ARG A 150 12.67 -11.66 -6.70
N ALA A 151 12.23 -10.94 -5.67
CA ALA A 151 11.42 -11.55 -4.61
C ALA A 151 10.21 -12.28 -5.19
N ALA A 152 9.87 -13.41 -4.57
CA ALA A 152 8.88 -14.35 -5.11
C ALA A 152 7.52 -13.70 -5.44
N LEU A 153 7.01 -12.81 -4.57
CA LEU A 153 5.75 -12.12 -4.82
C LEU A 153 5.84 -11.18 -6.03
N LEU A 154 6.92 -10.40 -6.17
CA LEU A 154 7.11 -9.50 -7.30
C LEU A 154 7.16 -10.26 -8.63
N MET A 155 7.89 -11.37 -8.64
CA MET A 155 7.98 -12.25 -9.82
C MET A 155 6.65 -12.96 -10.10
N ALA A 156 5.93 -13.38 -9.06
CA ALA A 156 4.62 -14.02 -9.23
C ALA A 156 3.59 -13.05 -9.85
N MET A 157 3.55 -11.80 -9.42
CA MET A 157 2.67 -10.78 -10.01
C MET A 157 2.96 -10.57 -11.51
N GLN A 158 4.24 -10.54 -11.91
CA GLN A 158 4.62 -10.37 -13.32
C GLN A 158 4.29 -11.59 -14.18
N ALA A 159 4.41 -12.79 -13.63
CA ALA A 159 4.14 -14.04 -14.34
C ALA A 159 2.65 -14.42 -14.34
N ASP A 160 1.84 -13.77 -13.52
CA ASP A 160 0.42 -14.05 -13.39
C ASP A 160 -0.35 -13.64 -14.67
N PRO A 161 -1.18 -14.52 -15.25
CA PRO A 161 -1.86 -14.24 -16.51
C PRO A 161 -2.89 -13.10 -16.42
N VAL A 162 -3.38 -12.78 -15.24
CA VAL A 162 -4.29 -11.64 -14.99
C VAL A 162 -3.50 -10.37 -14.67
N LEU A 163 -2.59 -10.47 -13.70
CA LEU A 163 -1.86 -9.29 -13.19
C LEU A 163 -0.83 -8.75 -14.18
N SER A 164 -0.30 -9.57 -15.08
CA SER A 164 0.59 -9.11 -16.16
C SER A 164 -0.09 -8.22 -17.20
N GLN A 165 -1.42 -8.13 -17.19
CA GLN A 165 -2.20 -7.31 -18.12
C GLN A 165 -2.59 -5.94 -17.56
N VAL A 166 -2.32 -5.69 -16.28
CA VAL A 166 -2.72 -4.45 -15.59
C VAL A 166 -1.51 -3.64 -15.16
N THR A 167 -1.72 -2.38 -14.86
CA THR A 167 -0.65 -1.46 -14.43
C THR A 167 -0.25 -1.76 -12.98
N LEU A 168 1.04 -2.00 -12.74
CA LEU A 168 1.60 -2.18 -11.40
C LEU A 168 2.51 -0.99 -11.08
N ILE A 169 2.22 -0.27 -10.00
CA ILE A 169 2.97 0.93 -9.58
C ILE A 169 3.51 0.69 -8.17
N ALA A 170 4.80 0.80 -7.99
CA ALA A 170 5.42 0.71 -6.68
C ALA A 170 5.58 2.09 -6.03
N GLU A 171 5.24 2.18 -4.76
CA GLU A 171 5.84 3.16 -3.88
C GLU A 171 7.20 2.62 -3.43
N PRO A 172 8.33 3.12 -3.97
CA PRO A 172 9.61 2.41 -3.90
C PRO A 172 10.40 2.73 -2.64
N TRP A 173 9.72 2.77 -1.48
CA TRP A 173 10.33 2.91 -0.17
C TRP A 173 9.54 2.21 0.93
N ASP A 174 10.18 2.02 2.08
CA ASP A 174 9.61 1.70 3.39
C ASP A 174 10.49 2.32 4.48
N ILE A 175 10.17 2.11 5.77
CA ILE A 175 10.95 2.69 6.88
C ILE A 175 12.07 1.79 7.41
N GLY A 176 12.20 0.59 6.88
CA GLY A 176 13.25 -0.35 7.26
C GLY A 176 14.64 0.09 6.78
N LEU A 177 15.64 -0.62 7.25
CA LEU A 177 17.04 -0.39 6.83
C LEU A 177 17.15 -0.50 5.31
N HIS A 178 17.86 0.45 4.67
CA HIS A 178 17.98 0.54 3.22
C HIS A 178 16.64 0.55 2.47
N GLY A 179 15.60 1.15 3.08
CA GLY A 179 14.23 1.09 2.56
C GLY A 179 13.97 1.94 1.32
N TRP A 180 14.86 2.84 0.89
CA TRP A 180 14.66 3.64 -0.31
C TRP A 180 15.23 2.93 -1.55
N ARG A 181 14.36 2.59 -2.52
CA ARG A 181 14.67 1.72 -3.66
C ARG A 181 14.19 2.25 -5.01
N THR A 182 14.00 3.56 -5.16
CA THR A 182 13.60 4.19 -6.43
C THR A 182 14.59 3.82 -7.54
N GLY A 183 14.09 3.30 -8.67
CA GLY A 183 14.87 2.82 -9.81
C GLY A 183 15.33 1.36 -9.69
N GLN A 184 14.86 0.60 -8.68
CA GLN A 184 15.31 -0.77 -8.43
C GLN A 184 14.22 -1.83 -8.54
N PHE A 185 12.97 -1.46 -8.79
CA PHE A 185 11.92 -2.43 -9.03
C PHE A 185 12.09 -3.13 -10.37
N PRO A 186 11.60 -4.37 -10.53
CA PRO A 186 11.77 -5.13 -11.75
C PRO A 186 11.00 -4.50 -12.92
N ALA A 187 11.43 -4.77 -14.14
CA ALA A 187 10.70 -4.37 -15.35
C ALA A 187 9.23 -4.83 -15.27
N GLY A 188 8.31 -3.98 -15.73
CA GLY A 188 6.86 -4.21 -15.59
C GLY A 188 6.22 -3.46 -14.43
N PHE A 189 7.01 -2.95 -13.48
CA PHE A 189 6.54 -2.00 -12.49
C PHE A 189 6.88 -0.57 -12.92
N ALA A 190 5.89 0.32 -12.83
CA ALA A 190 6.13 1.76 -12.72
C ALA A 190 6.50 2.10 -11.27
N GLU A 191 7.15 3.25 -11.06
CA GLU A 191 7.55 3.68 -9.73
C GLU A 191 7.15 5.14 -9.49
N TRP A 192 6.70 5.47 -8.29
CA TRP A 192 6.65 6.85 -7.86
C TRP A 192 8.06 7.42 -7.70
N ASN A 193 8.27 8.61 -8.21
CA ASN A 193 9.58 9.26 -8.17
C ASN A 193 9.57 10.41 -7.17
N ASP A 194 10.14 10.15 -6.00
CA ASP A 194 10.24 11.14 -4.91
C ASP A 194 11.19 12.29 -5.24
N ARG A 195 12.24 12.05 -6.04
CA ARG A 195 13.15 13.10 -6.49
C ARG A 195 12.43 14.10 -7.39
N PHE A 196 11.66 13.61 -8.37
CA PHE A 196 10.82 14.47 -9.19
C PHE A 196 9.81 15.25 -8.34
N ARG A 197 9.08 14.57 -7.46
CA ARG A 197 8.14 15.21 -6.52
C ARG A 197 8.83 16.31 -5.72
N ASN A 198 9.99 16.03 -5.12
CA ASN A 198 10.70 16.97 -4.29
C ASN A 198 11.19 18.18 -5.10
N THR A 199 11.77 17.95 -6.28
CA THR A 199 12.21 19.02 -7.20
C THR A 199 11.05 19.96 -7.57
N VAL A 200 9.88 19.41 -7.91
CA VAL A 200 8.69 20.21 -8.22
C VAL A 200 8.21 20.99 -6.98
N ARG A 201 8.19 20.34 -5.82
CA ARG A 201 7.82 21.01 -4.57
C ARG A 201 8.80 22.12 -4.19
N ASP A 202 10.08 21.88 -4.31
CA ASP A 202 11.11 22.87 -4.02
C ASP A 202 10.97 24.07 -4.96
N PHE A 203 10.75 23.83 -6.24
CA PHE A 203 10.51 24.90 -7.21
C PHE A 203 9.31 25.80 -6.83
N TRP A 204 8.17 25.19 -6.48
CA TRP A 204 6.94 25.96 -6.20
C TRP A 204 6.81 26.46 -4.76
N LEU A 205 7.41 25.79 -3.78
CA LEU A 205 7.21 26.08 -2.35
C LEU A 205 8.38 26.81 -1.72
N ALA A 206 9.60 26.66 -2.22
CA ALA A 206 10.78 27.33 -1.67
C ALA A 206 10.66 28.85 -1.81
N ASP A 207 10.23 29.34 -2.96
CA ASP A 207 10.05 30.77 -3.21
C ASP A 207 8.93 31.36 -2.34
N LEU A 208 7.83 30.63 -2.15
CA LEU A 208 6.74 31.05 -1.25
C LEU A 208 7.19 31.08 0.22
N ALA A 209 8.01 30.13 0.64
CA ALA A 209 8.56 30.11 2.00
C ALA A 209 9.62 31.19 2.20
N ALA A 210 10.40 31.54 1.20
CA ALA A 210 11.33 32.67 1.23
C ALA A 210 10.58 34.00 1.28
N ALA A 211 9.57 34.18 0.44
CA ALA A 211 8.72 35.36 0.44
C ALA A 211 7.96 35.55 1.78
N SER A 212 7.49 34.49 2.41
CA SER A 212 6.80 34.56 3.71
C SER A 212 7.73 34.89 4.88
N ARG A 213 9.03 34.62 4.74
CA ARG A 213 10.06 34.98 5.75
C ARG A 213 10.69 36.36 5.52
N GLY A 214 10.30 37.07 4.47
CA GLY A 214 10.87 38.37 4.14
C GLY A 214 12.30 38.33 3.58
N ASP A 215 12.82 37.15 3.27
CA ASP A 215 14.12 36.96 2.62
C ASP A 215 13.98 37.17 1.10
N GLY A 216 13.89 38.43 0.69
CA GLY A 216 13.98 38.84 -0.72
C GLY A 216 15.45 38.77 -1.22
N GLY A 217 16.04 37.60 -1.25
CA GLY A 217 17.40 37.36 -1.71
C GLY A 217 17.45 36.40 -2.87
N GLY A 218 17.88 36.91 -4.03
CA GLY A 218 17.94 36.25 -5.31
C GLY A 218 18.44 34.80 -5.31
N GLY A 219 17.59 33.88 -5.74
CA GLY A 219 17.97 32.52 -6.03
C GLY A 219 18.89 32.45 -7.23
N GLN A 220 20.11 32.02 -7.00
CA GLN A 220 20.93 31.43 -8.06
C GLN A 220 20.50 29.97 -8.18
N HIS A 221 19.85 29.65 -9.28
CA HIS A 221 19.66 28.27 -9.70
C HIS A 221 20.92 27.79 -10.42
N PRO A 222 21.44 26.59 -10.11
CA PRO A 222 22.46 25.94 -10.92
C PRO A 222 21.88 25.39 -12.21
#